data_96d741810a53b083fa22cc92103bf00c
#
_entry.id   96d741810a53b083fa22cc92103bf00c
#
_cell.length_a   1.000
_cell.length_b   1.000
_cell.length_c   1.000
_cell.angle_alpha   90.00
_cell.angle_beta   90.00
_cell.angle_gamma   90.00
#
_symmetry.space_group_name_H-M   'P 1'
#
loop_
_entity.id
_entity.type
_entity.pdbx_description
1 polymer ?
#
loop_
_entity_poly.entity_id
_entity_poly.type
_entity_poly.pdbx_seq_one_letter_code
_entity_poly.pdbx_strand_id
1 'polypeptide(L)'
;TMRAMDRTDIALLVCTGDDIEKELEWSRLLKEKNIPVIWLLNKADLLTDVTSTIRSIEKKCGQVPLGVSACTKQGMEDIRRSLIAKLPDETMSRGIVGKLVEEGDTVMLVMPQDIQAPKGRLILPQVQTIRELLDRKCLVMSCTTDQIDRMLQALVHPPKLIITDSQVFKTVYEKKPSASRLTSFSVLFAQYKGDIDYFIE
;
A
#
# COMPACT_ATOMS: atom_id res chain seq x y z
N THR A 1 5.00 -3.41 21.66
CA THR A 1 4.44 -4.51 20.82
C THR A 1 2.92 -4.39 20.72
N MET A 2 2.17 -4.09 21.80
CA MET A 2 0.70 -3.88 21.74
C MET A 2 0.31 -2.76 20.76
N ARG A 3 1.00 -1.60 20.80
CA ARG A 3 0.76 -0.49 19.84
C ARG A 3 1.00 -0.86 18.37
N ALA A 4 1.84 -1.86 18.08
CA ALA A 4 2.06 -2.32 16.72
C ALA A 4 0.86 -3.10 16.18
N MET A 5 0.15 -3.86 17.05
CA MET A 5 -1.01 -4.65 16.65
C MET A 5 -2.19 -3.78 16.19
N ASP A 6 -2.34 -2.57 16.75
CA ASP A 6 -3.43 -1.64 16.38
C ASP A 6 -3.27 -1.07 14.95
N ARG A 7 -2.08 -1.25 14.37
CA ARG A 7 -1.72 -0.79 13.01
C ARG A 7 -1.35 -1.95 12.08
N THR A 8 -1.77 -3.17 12.41
CA THR A 8 -1.41 -4.38 11.68
C THR A 8 -2.62 -4.92 10.94
N ASP A 9 -2.54 -4.97 9.62
CA ASP A 9 -3.59 -5.54 8.75
C ASP A 9 -3.46 -7.07 8.62
N ILE A 10 -2.23 -7.60 8.73
CA ILE A 10 -1.93 -9.04 8.65
C ILE A 10 -0.64 -9.34 9.43
N ALA A 11 -0.59 -10.48 10.09
CA ALA A 11 0.56 -10.91 10.88
C ALA A 11 1.21 -12.17 10.32
N LEU A 12 2.54 -12.20 10.30
CA LEU A 12 3.33 -13.40 10.02
C LEU A 12 3.88 -13.94 11.34
N LEU A 13 3.46 -15.13 11.75
CA LEU A 13 4.04 -15.85 12.90
C LEU A 13 5.10 -16.82 12.39
N VAL A 14 6.35 -16.56 12.77
CA VAL A 14 7.52 -17.29 12.27
C VAL A 14 8.08 -18.19 13.37
N CYS A 15 8.06 -19.49 13.13
CA CYS A 15 8.69 -20.50 13.98
C CYS A 15 9.81 -21.23 13.21
N THR A 16 10.68 -21.94 13.93
CA THR A 16 11.79 -22.73 13.35
C THR A 16 11.72 -24.21 13.74
N GLY A 17 10.68 -24.60 14.45
CA GLY A 17 10.41 -25.95 14.95
C GLY A 17 8.97 -26.02 15.43
N ASP A 18 8.64 -27.11 16.13
CA ASP A 18 7.29 -27.36 16.64
C ASP A 18 7.07 -26.93 18.11
N ASP A 19 8.08 -26.33 18.74
CA ASP A 19 7.93 -25.57 20.00
C ASP A 19 7.43 -24.16 19.68
N ILE A 20 6.10 -23.97 19.75
CA ILE A 20 5.40 -22.75 19.30
C ILE A 20 4.51 -22.15 20.39
N GLU A 21 4.79 -22.38 21.67
CA GLU A 21 3.93 -21.91 22.76
C GLU A 21 3.76 -20.38 22.76
N LYS A 22 4.86 -19.65 22.56
CA LYS A 22 4.85 -18.18 22.48
C LYS A 22 4.07 -17.67 21.26
N GLU A 23 4.25 -18.30 20.11
CA GLU A 23 3.54 -17.97 18.88
C GLU A 23 2.04 -18.25 19.01
N LEU A 24 1.64 -19.30 19.77
CA LEU A 24 0.23 -19.57 20.06
C LEU A 24 -0.40 -18.49 20.93
N GLU A 25 0.31 -17.94 21.91
CA GLU A 25 -0.17 -16.80 22.69
C GLU A 25 -0.41 -15.57 21.80
N TRP A 26 0.54 -15.25 20.92
CA TRP A 26 0.39 -14.18 19.97
C TRP A 26 -0.75 -14.43 18.99
N SER A 27 -0.91 -15.66 18.51
CA SER A 27 -2.02 -16.03 17.61
C SER A 27 -3.38 -15.78 18.24
N ARG A 28 -3.53 -16.06 19.55
CA ARG A 28 -4.79 -15.79 20.29
C ARG A 28 -5.09 -14.29 20.35
N LEU A 29 -4.10 -13.48 20.74
CA LEU A 29 -4.24 -12.02 20.82
C LEU A 29 -4.57 -11.39 19.45
N LEU A 30 -3.95 -11.89 18.38
CA LEU A 30 -4.23 -11.43 17.01
C LEU A 30 -5.65 -11.80 16.57
N LYS A 31 -6.11 -13.01 16.92
CA LYS A 31 -7.49 -13.45 16.65
C LYS A 31 -8.54 -12.59 17.38
N GLU A 32 -8.30 -12.22 18.63
CA GLU A 32 -9.20 -11.33 19.39
C GLU A 32 -9.36 -9.96 18.71
N LYS A 33 -8.33 -9.51 18.02
CA LYS A 33 -8.35 -8.26 17.23
C LYS A 33 -8.78 -8.45 15.78
N ASN A 34 -9.23 -9.64 15.38
CA ASN A 34 -9.58 -9.99 14.00
C ASN A 34 -8.46 -9.78 12.99
N ILE A 35 -7.20 -9.86 13.42
CA ILE A 35 -6.03 -9.74 12.55
C ILE A 35 -5.73 -11.10 11.93
N PRO A 36 -5.75 -11.26 10.59
CA PRO A 36 -5.42 -12.50 9.94
C PRO A 36 -3.96 -12.88 10.15
N VAL A 37 -3.73 -14.19 10.38
CA VAL A 37 -2.40 -14.72 10.67
C VAL A 37 -1.98 -15.71 9.59
N ILE A 38 -0.72 -15.61 9.16
CA ILE A 38 -0.04 -16.63 8.34
C ILE A 38 1.08 -17.25 9.19
N TRP A 39 1.06 -18.56 9.31
CA TRP A 39 2.11 -19.32 10.00
C TRP A 39 3.22 -19.68 9.02
N LEU A 40 4.48 -19.44 9.43
CA LEU A 40 5.66 -19.75 8.65
C LEU A 40 6.59 -20.65 9.46
N LEU A 41 6.93 -21.81 8.90
CA LEU A 41 8.02 -22.66 9.41
C LEU A 41 9.28 -22.28 8.63
N ASN A 42 10.10 -21.42 9.23
CA ASN A 42 11.34 -20.96 8.60
C ASN A 42 12.49 -21.96 8.87
N LYS A 43 13.56 -21.82 8.11
CA LYS A 43 14.72 -22.73 8.08
C LYS A 43 14.33 -24.16 7.68
N ALA A 44 13.35 -24.31 6.81
CA ALA A 44 12.91 -25.61 6.29
C ALA A 44 14.05 -26.39 5.61
N ASP A 45 15.05 -25.68 5.08
CA ASP A 45 16.26 -26.24 4.49
C ASP A 45 17.17 -26.99 5.49
N LEU A 46 17.02 -26.74 6.78
CA LEU A 46 17.80 -27.38 7.86
C LEU A 46 17.05 -28.53 8.54
N LEU A 47 15.77 -28.71 8.25
CA LEU A 47 14.94 -29.74 8.88
C LEU A 47 15.06 -31.07 8.12
N THR A 48 15.26 -32.17 8.86
CA THR A 48 15.32 -33.52 8.30
C THR A 48 13.94 -33.99 7.80
N ASP A 49 12.86 -33.60 8.47
CA ASP A 49 11.49 -33.90 8.09
C ASP A 49 10.58 -32.69 8.29
N VAL A 50 10.50 -31.88 7.24
CA VAL A 50 9.65 -30.69 7.18
C VAL A 50 8.17 -31.06 7.31
N THR A 51 7.75 -32.16 6.68
CA THR A 51 6.34 -32.58 6.63
C THR A 51 5.81 -32.98 8.01
N SER A 52 6.59 -33.70 8.76
CA SER A 52 6.25 -34.09 10.14
C SER A 52 6.14 -32.86 11.06
N THR A 53 7.09 -31.93 10.94
CA THR A 53 7.09 -30.67 11.71
C THR A 53 5.87 -29.81 11.36
N ILE A 54 5.53 -29.68 10.08
CA ILE A 54 4.33 -28.97 9.63
C ILE A 54 3.05 -29.56 10.26
N ARG A 55 2.91 -30.89 10.23
CA ARG A 55 1.75 -31.58 10.84
C ARG A 55 1.68 -31.41 12.37
N SER A 56 2.83 -31.38 13.04
CA SER A 56 2.90 -31.13 14.49
C SER A 56 2.40 -29.70 14.82
N ILE A 57 2.85 -28.69 14.06
CA ILE A 57 2.43 -27.31 14.23
C ILE A 57 0.94 -27.15 13.89
N GLU A 58 0.47 -27.74 12.78
CA GLU A 58 -0.94 -27.71 12.37
C GLU A 58 -1.87 -28.22 13.47
N LYS A 59 -1.53 -29.33 14.11
CA LYS A 59 -2.30 -29.89 15.22
C LYS A 59 -2.40 -28.92 16.41
N LYS A 60 -1.38 -28.10 16.64
CA LYS A 60 -1.33 -27.15 17.76
C LYS A 60 -2.05 -25.83 17.45
N CYS A 61 -1.87 -25.27 16.24
CA CYS A 61 -2.41 -23.94 15.87
C CYS A 61 -3.68 -23.99 15.03
N GLY A 62 -4.05 -25.17 14.47
CA GLY A 62 -5.23 -25.35 13.63
C GLY A 62 -5.09 -24.77 12.20
N GLN A 63 -3.88 -24.42 11.76
CA GLN A 63 -3.57 -23.93 10.42
C GLN A 63 -2.32 -24.59 9.88
N VAL A 64 -2.29 -24.86 8.58
CA VAL A 64 -1.11 -25.42 7.91
C VAL A 64 -0.04 -24.31 7.76
N PRO A 65 1.13 -24.42 8.40
CA PRO A 65 2.19 -23.45 8.20
C PRO A 65 2.86 -23.62 6.84
N LEU A 66 3.34 -22.53 6.25
CA LEU A 66 4.15 -22.55 5.05
C LEU A 66 5.60 -22.89 5.40
N GLY A 67 6.14 -23.97 4.82
CA GLY A 67 7.55 -24.30 4.94
C GLY A 67 8.40 -23.40 4.06
N VAL A 68 9.26 -22.60 4.67
CA VAL A 68 10.05 -21.58 3.99
C VAL A 68 11.50 -21.58 4.44
N SER A 69 12.38 -21.03 3.62
CA SER A 69 13.77 -20.73 4.00
C SER A 69 14.13 -19.33 3.55
N ALA A 70 14.37 -18.45 4.51
CA ALA A 70 14.84 -17.09 4.20
C ALA A 70 16.26 -17.09 3.57
N CYS A 71 17.07 -18.10 3.89
CA CYS A 71 18.43 -18.24 3.37
C CYS A 71 18.42 -18.65 1.90
N THR A 72 17.66 -19.68 1.54
CA THR A 72 17.59 -20.21 0.16
C THR A 72 16.52 -19.54 -0.68
N LYS A 73 15.68 -18.68 -0.08
CA LYS A 73 14.50 -18.05 -0.68
C LYS A 73 13.39 -19.03 -1.07
N GLN A 74 13.45 -20.27 -0.61
CA GLN A 74 12.39 -21.26 -0.82
C GLN A 74 11.09 -20.82 -0.16
N GLY A 75 9.96 -20.99 -0.84
CA GLY A 75 8.61 -20.67 -0.33
C GLY A 75 8.25 -19.18 -0.32
N MET A 76 9.08 -18.27 -0.86
CA MET A 76 8.77 -16.83 -0.89
C MET A 76 7.54 -16.51 -1.71
N GLU A 77 7.31 -17.19 -2.83
CA GLU A 77 6.10 -17.01 -3.65
C GLU A 77 4.83 -17.52 -2.95
N ASP A 78 4.96 -18.55 -2.11
CA ASP A 78 3.83 -19.05 -1.32
C ASP A 78 3.44 -18.06 -0.22
N ILE A 79 4.42 -17.41 0.42
CA ILE A 79 4.17 -16.29 1.34
C ILE A 79 3.42 -15.17 0.61
N ARG A 80 3.92 -14.75 -0.56
CA ARG A 80 3.32 -13.67 -1.34
C ARG A 80 1.88 -13.98 -1.72
N ARG A 81 1.61 -15.19 -2.23
CA ARG A 81 0.25 -15.64 -2.57
C ARG A 81 -0.68 -15.63 -1.35
N SER A 82 -0.19 -16.13 -0.20
CA SER A 82 -0.96 -16.17 1.03
C SER A 82 -1.22 -14.78 1.62
N LEU A 83 -0.29 -13.84 1.48
CA LEU A 83 -0.49 -12.43 1.84
C LEU A 83 -1.59 -11.81 0.99
N ILE A 84 -1.51 -11.95 -0.33
CA ILE A 84 -2.52 -11.41 -1.26
C ILE A 84 -3.90 -12.01 -0.97
N ALA A 85 -4.00 -13.32 -0.72
CA ALA A 85 -5.26 -14.00 -0.46
C ALA A 85 -5.90 -13.64 0.90
N LYS A 86 -5.11 -13.17 1.87
CA LYS A 86 -5.59 -12.79 3.21
C LYS A 86 -5.67 -11.29 3.44
N LEU A 87 -5.21 -10.48 2.50
CA LEU A 87 -5.43 -9.03 2.58
C LEU A 87 -6.94 -8.76 2.49
N PRO A 88 -7.51 -7.97 3.41
CA PRO A 88 -8.91 -7.56 3.31
C PRO A 88 -9.17 -6.89 1.96
N ASP A 89 -10.32 -7.19 1.34
CA ASP A 89 -10.73 -6.56 0.07
C ASP A 89 -10.74 -5.03 0.16
N GLU A 90 -10.98 -4.48 1.34
CA GLU A 90 -10.89 -3.05 1.61
C GLU A 90 -9.47 -2.51 1.47
N THR A 91 -8.44 -3.28 1.78
CA THR A 91 -7.03 -2.87 1.60
C THR A 91 -6.64 -2.88 0.13
N MET A 92 -7.22 -3.81 -0.65
CA MET A 92 -7.08 -3.84 -2.11
C MET A 92 -7.94 -2.76 -2.80
N SER A 93 -9.03 -2.32 -2.18
CA SER A 93 -9.96 -1.30 -2.71
C SER A 93 -9.62 0.13 -2.30
N ARG A 94 -8.80 0.35 -1.28
CA ARG A 94 -8.30 1.66 -0.87
C ARG A 94 -7.11 2.07 -1.73
N GLY A 95 -7.36 2.34 -3.01
CA GLY A 95 -6.35 3.00 -3.83
C GLY A 95 -6.06 4.41 -3.31
N ILE A 96 -4.87 4.94 -3.61
CA ILE A 96 -4.44 6.31 -3.24
C ILE A 96 -5.45 7.33 -3.75
N VAL A 97 -5.91 7.18 -4.99
CA VAL A 97 -6.90 8.07 -5.62
C VAL A 97 -8.35 7.68 -5.33
N GLY A 98 -8.59 6.53 -4.70
CA GLY A 98 -9.92 6.08 -4.28
C GLY A 98 -10.96 6.14 -5.40
N LYS A 99 -12.13 6.75 -5.11
CA LYS A 99 -13.25 6.96 -6.06
C LYS A 99 -13.20 8.29 -6.80
N LEU A 100 -12.07 8.99 -6.79
CA LEU A 100 -11.95 10.31 -7.42
C LEU A 100 -11.88 10.25 -8.95
N VAL A 101 -11.44 9.11 -9.49
CA VAL A 101 -11.25 8.87 -10.93
C VAL A 101 -11.76 7.49 -11.34
N GLU A 102 -12.14 7.40 -12.62
CA GLU A 102 -12.56 6.18 -13.30
C GLU A 102 -11.63 5.89 -14.51
N GLU A 103 -11.77 4.72 -15.12
CA GLU A 103 -11.02 4.35 -16.34
C GLU A 103 -11.28 5.38 -17.45
N GLY A 104 -10.22 5.86 -18.10
CA GLY A 104 -10.27 6.84 -19.16
C GLY A 104 -10.29 8.29 -18.71
N ASP A 105 -10.44 8.57 -17.41
CA ASP A 105 -10.39 9.94 -16.90
C ASP A 105 -9.01 10.58 -17.11
N THR A 106 -8.99 11.86 -17.41
CA THR A 106 -7.77 12.66 -17.54
C THR A 106 -7.38 13.26 -16.20
N VAL A 107 -6.16 12.97 -15.75
CA VAL A 107 -5.60 13.47 -14.50
C VAL A 107 -4.34 14.27 -14.76
N MET A 108 -4.28 15.47 -14.19
CA MET A 108 -3.11 16.35 -14.28
C MET A 108 -2.37 16.38 -12.94
N LEU A 109 -1.09 16.08 -12.98
CA LEU A 109 -0.20 16.16 -11.83
C LEU A 109 0.65 17.43 -11.93
N VAL A 110 0.53 18.32 -10.95
CA VAL A 110 1.35 19.53 -10.87
C VAL A 110 2.40 19.34 -9.79
N MET A 111 3.64 19.12 -10.23
CA MET A 111 4.75 18.79 -9.36
C MET A 111 5.84 19.85 -9.45
N PRO A 112 6.02 20.68 -8.39
CA PRO A 112 7.12 21.63 -8.37
C PRO A 112 8.46 20.89 -8.40
N GLN A 113 9.47 21.52 -8.97
CA GLN A 113 10.82 21.01 -8.84
C GLN A 113 11.30 21.27 -7.41
N ASP A 114 11.34 20.20 -6.61
CA ASP A 114 11.88 20.26 -5.25
C ASP A 114 13.41 20.30 -5.32
N ILE A 115 13.98 21.40 -4.85
CA ILE A 115 15.45 21.58 -4.79
C ILE A 115 16.09 20.55 -3.83
N GLN A 116 15.33 20.02 -2.87
CA GLN A 116 15.80 19.03 -1.91
C GLN A 116 15.68 17.58 -2.44
N ALA A 117 14.90 17.36 -3.49
CA ALA A 117 14.81 16.05 -4.11
C ALA A 117 16.07 15.74 -4.93
N PRO A 118 16.61 14.52 -4.88
CA PRO A 118 17.71 14.12 -5.74
C PRO A 118 17.37 14.35 -7.22
N LYS A 119 18.25 15.04 -7.97
CA LYS A 119 18.05 15.30 -9.40
C LYS A 119 17.67 14.01 -10.15
N GLY A 120 16.62 14.08 -10.97
CA GLY A 120 16.16 12.98 -11.81
C GLY A 120 15.28 11.94 -11.09
N ARG A 121 14.81 12.22 -9.87
CA ARG A 121 13.92 11.30 -9.13
C ARG A 121 12.64 12.02 -8.71
N LEU A 122 11.53 11.33 -8.87
CA LEU A 122 10.26 11.67 -8.23
C LEU A 122 10.25 11.14 -6.79
N ILE A 123 9.56 11.83 -5.89
CA ILE A 123 9.35 11.33 -4.53
C ILE A 123 8.35 10.17 -4.54
N LEU A 124 8.43 9.30 -3.54
CA LEU A 124 7.64 8.07 -3.48
C LEU A 124 6.13 8.29 -3.65
N PRO A 125 5.47 9.28 -3.00
CA PRO A 125 4.06 9.56 -3.22
C PRO A 125 3.70 9.86 -4.68
N GLN A 126 4.53 10.62 -5.39
CA GLN A 126 4.31 10.95 -6.79
C GLN A 126 4.39 9.69 -7.66
N VAL A 127 5.42 8.87 -7.46
CA VAL A 127 5.61 7.61 -8.21
C VAL A 127 4.45 6.64 -7.99
N GLN A 128 4.02 6.45 -6.74
CA GLN A 128 2.93 5.54 -6.40
C GLN A 128 1.60 6.01 -6.98
N THR A 129 1.31 7.32 -6.91
CA THR A 129 0.09 7.90 -7.51
C THR A 129 0.06 7.72 -9.03
N ILE A 130 1.19 8.03 -9.72
CA ILE A 130 1.30 7.82 -11.17
C ILE A 130 1.05 6.34 -11.50
N ARG A 131 1.68 5.44 -10.79
CA ARG A 131 1.53 4.00 -11.02
C ARG A 131 0.08 3.55 -10.87
N GLU A 132 -0.60 3.95 -9.81
CA GLU A 132 -2.00 3.60 -9.61
C GLU A 132 -2.91 4.16 -10.70
N LEU A 133 -2.71 5.41 -11.10
CA LEU A 133 -3.48 6.02 -12.18
C LEU A 133 -3.32 5.28 -13.50
N LEU A 134 -2.10 4.84 -13.82
CA LEU A 134 -1.82 4.04 -15.03
C LEU A 134 -2.44 2.63 -14.93
N ASP A 135 -2.38 2.00 -13.76
CA ASP A 135 -3.02 0.69 -13.53
C ASP A 135 -4.55 0.78 -13.68
N ARG A 136 -5.14 1.94 -13.38
CA ARG A 136 -6.55 2.26 -13.62
C ARG A 136 -6.87 2.74 -15.03
N LYS A 137 -5.88 2.75 -15.93
CA LYS A 137 -6.00 3.21 -17.32
C LYS A 137 -6.47 4.66 -17.45
N CYS A 138 -6.11 5.52 -16.50
CA CYS A 138 -6.31 6.95 -16.61
C CYS A 138 -5.27 7.56 -17.56
N LEU A 139 -5.65 8.68 -18.20
CA LEU A 139 -4.73 9.52 -18.96
C LEU A 139 -4.00 10.46 -18.03
N VAL A 140 -2.70 10.20 -17.81
CA VAL A 140 -1.89 10.95 -16.84
C VAL A 140 -0.98 11.94 -17.54
N MET A 141 -1.09 13.21 -17.16
CA MET A 141 -0.19 14.27 -17.60
C MET A 141 0.46 14.93 -16.41
N SER A 142 1.70 15.36 -16.57
CA SER A 142 2.44 16.04 -15.51
C SER A 142 3.11 17.32 -16.04
N CYS A 143 3.12 18.34 -15.20
CA CYS A 143 3.80 19.60 -15.49
C CYS A 143 4.35 20.23 -14.20
N THR A 144 5.25 21.17 -14.37
CA THR A 144 5.70 22.07 -13.31
C THR A 144 4.72 23.23 -13.12
N THR A 145 4.83 23.92 -11.99
CA THR A 145 3.88 25.00 -11.61
C THR A 145 3.81 26.15 -12.61
N ASP A 146 4.93 26.45 -13.27
CA ASP A 146 5.03 27.50 -14.31
C ASP A 146 4.38 27.10 -15.63
N GLN A 147 4.13 25.84 -15.86
CA GLN A 147 3.57 25.32 -17.12
C GLN A 147 2.08 24.96 -17.06
N ILE A 148 1.40 25.25 -15.96
CA ILE A 148 -0.02 24.91 -15.77
C ILE A 148 -0.88 25.45 -16.91
N ASP A 149 -0.77 26.75 -17.22
CA ASP A 149 -1.61 27.40 -18.23
C ASP A 149 -1.38 26.80 -19.62
N ARG A 150 -0.12 26.52 -19.96
CA ARG A 150 0.25 25.87 -21.22
C ARG A 150 -0.28 24.46 -21.32
N MET A 151 -0.22 23.71 -20.21
CA MET A 151 -0.75 22.34 -20.15
C MET A 151 -2.26 22.34 -20.33
N LEU A 152 -2.98 23.23 -19.64
CA LEU A 152 -4.44 23.33 -19.76
C LEU A 152 -4.89 23.75 -21.19
N GLN A 153 -4.13 24.61 -21.87
CA GLN A 153 -4.39 24.99 -23.25
C GLN A 153 -4.16 23.88 -24.27
N ALA A 154 -3.28 22.92 -23.94
CA ALA A 154 -2.99 21.74 -24.78
C ALA A 154 -4.07 20.68 -24.72
N LEU A 155 -5.00 20.77 -23.76
CA LEU A 155 -6.06 19.81 -23.53
C LEU A 155 -7.34 20.22 -24.30
N VAL A 156 -7.97 19.22 -24.93
CA VAL A 156 -9.29 19.40 -25.56
C VAL A 156 -10.38 19.61 -24.49
N HIS A 157 -10.25 18.91 -23.37
CA HIS A 157 -11.18 18.99 -22.24
C HIS A 157 -10.43 19.21 -20.93
N PRO A 158 -11.00 19.91 -19.95
CA PRO A 158 -10.41 20.06 -18.63
C PRO A 158 -10.15 18.71 -17.98
N PRO A 159 -9.03 18.55 -17.23
CA PRO A 159 -8.79 17.31 -16.51
C PRO A 159 -9.87 17.09 -15.45
N LYS A 160 -10.28 15.85 -15.23
CA LYS A 160 -11.23 15.46 -14.18
C LYS A 160 -10.69 15.79 -12.79
N LEU A 161 -9.43 15.47 -12.57
CA LEU A 161 -8.73 15.65 -11.32
C LEU A 161 -7.37 16.29 -11.53
N ILE A 162 -7.02 17.23 -10.66
CA ILE A 162 -5.69 17.81 -10.56
C ILE A 162 -5.13 17.41 -9.20
N ILE A 163 -3.91 16.88 -9.17
CA ILE A 163 -3.20 16.50 -7.96
C ILE A 163 -1.91 17.30 -7.88
N THR A 164 -1.63 17.91 -6.73
CA THR A 164 -0.46 18.76 -6.56
C THR A 164 0.21 18.58 -5.20
N ASP A 165 1.40 19.13 -5.04
CA ASP A 165 2.04 19.24 -3.74
C ASP A 165 1.38 20.35 -2.90
N SER A 166 1.30 20.16 -1.58
CA SER A 166 0.66 21.09 -0.67
C SER A 166 1.28 22.50 -0.72
N GLN A 167 2.58 22.57 -1.01
CA GLN A 167 3.31 23.84 -1.10
C GLN A 167 2.79 24.78 -2.20
N VAL A 168 2.29 24.24 -3.30
CA VAL A 168 1.81 25.01 -4.46
C VAL A 168 0.29 24.93 -4.64
N PHE A 169 -0.42 24.38 -3.65
CA PHE A 169 -1.86 24.14 -3.71
C PHE A 169 -2.64 25.42 -4.04
N LYS A 170 -2.31 26.56 -3.40
CA LYS A 170 -2.97 27.84 -3.65
C LYS A 170 -2.81 28.30 -5.10
N THR A 171 -1.59 28.23 -5.64
CA THR A 171 -1.29 28.62 -7.02
C THR A 171 -2.08 27.77 -8.02
N VAL A 172 -2.17 26.47 -7.78
CA VAL A 172 -2.94 25.56 -8.64
C VAL A 172 -4.45 25.81 -8.52
N TYR A 173 -4.93 26.11 -7.31
CA TYR A 173 -6.34 26.43 -7.05
C TYR A 173 -6.80 27.67 -7.84
N GLU A 174 -5.97 28.71 -7.89
CA GLU A 174 -6.25 29.95 -8.62
C GLU A 174 -6.31 29.77 -10.14
N LYS A 175 -5.60 28.74 -10.66
CA LYS A 175 -5.49 28.47 -12.11
C LYS A 175 -6.36 27.32 -12.61
N LYS A 176 -6.86 26.49 -11.70
CA LYS A 176 -7.64 25.32 -12.11
C LYS A 176 -8.95 25.68 -12.81
N PRO A 177 -9.37 24.93 -13.85
CA PRO A 177 -10.73 25.04 -14.39
C PRO A 177 -11.79 24.75 -13.33
N SER A 178 -12.93 25.42 -13.38
CA SER A 178 -14.05 25.21 -12.46
C SER A 178 -14.57 23.76 -12.48
N ALA A 179 -14.53 23.12 -13.64
CA ALA A 179 -14.95 21.72 -13.82
C ALA A 179 -13.96 20.69 -13.23
N SER A 180 -12.72 21.08 -12.94
CA SER A 180 -11.70 20.17 -12.41
C SER A 180 -11.76 20.10 -10.88
N ARG A 181 -11.68 18.90 -10.32
CA ARG A 181 -11.45 18.70 -8.88
C ARG A 181 -9.97 18.92 -8.59
N LEU A 182 -9.65 19.33 -7.35
CA LEU A 182 -8.28 19.54 -6.89
C LEU A 182 -8.06 18.83 -5.56
N THR A 183 -6.93 18.15 -5.45
CA THR A 183 -6.44 17.54 -4.20
C THR A 183 -4.92 17.65 -4.12
N SER A 184 -4.34 17.23 -3.00
CA SER A 184 -2.89 17.15 -2.85
C SER A 184 -2.44 15.71 -2.59
N PHE A 185 -1.17 15.41 -2.91
CA PHE A 185 -0.56 14.13 -2.58
C PHE A 185 -0.66 13.83 -1.08
N SER A 186 -0.47 14.84 -0.23
CA SER A 186 -0.56 14.67 1.23
C SER A 186 -1.94 14.21 1.68
N VAL A 187 -3.00 14.81 1.15
CA VAL A 187 -4.40 14.44 1.47
C VAL A 187 -4.69 13.02 0.98
N LEU A 188 -4.30 12.68 -0.24
CA LEU A 188 -4.49 11.33 -0.79
C LEU A 188 -3.78 10.27 0.06
N PHE A 189 -2.54 10.54 0.48
CA PHE A 189 -1.78 9.61 1.30
C PHE A 189 -2.26 9.52 2.75
N ALA A 190 -2.78 10.60 3.32
CA ALA A 190 -3.45 10.57 4.62
C ALA A 190 -4.68 9.65 4.57
N GLN A 191 -5.50 9.79 3.53
CA GLN A 191 -6.66 8.93 3.30
C GLN A 191 -6.26 7.47 3.06
N TYR A 192 -5.25 7.24 2.24
CA TYR A 192 -4.74 5.90 1.93
C TYR A 192 -4.22 5.17 3.18
N LYS A 193 -3.57 5.89 4.09
CA LYS A 193 -3.05 5.35 5.35
C LYS A 193 -4.10 5.19 6.45
N GLY A 194 -5.34 5.64 6.23
CA GLY A 194 -6.42 5.52 7.19
C GLY A 194 -6.39 6.53 8.35
N ASP A 195 -5.53 7.54 8.29
CA ASP A 195 -5.33 8.51 9.38
C ASP A 195 -6.25 9.75 9.29
N ILE A 196 -7.27 9.74 8.42
CA ILE A 196 -8.16 10.93 8.28
C ILE A 196 -8.91 11.25 9.56
N ASP A 197 -9.40 10.24 10.27
CA ASP A 197 -10.16 10.45 11.51
C ASP A 197 -9.30 11.08 12.61
N TYR A 198 -7.98 10.89 12.56
CA TYR A 198 -7.01 11.52 13.45
C TYR A 198 -6.76 13.02 13.16
N PHE A 199 -7.06 13.48 11.94
CA PHE A 199 -6.86 14.87 11.52
C PHE A 199 -8.14 15.73 11.57
N ILE A 200 -9.29 15.12 11.91
CA ILE A 200 -10.60 15.81 11.99
C ILE A 200 -10.94 16.21 13.44
N GLU A 201 -10.24 15.71 14.44
CA GLU A 201 -10.27 16.20 15.83
C GLU A 201 -9.34 17.42 16.00
#